data_f71deab80661e4742f376b1417414da5
#
_entry.id   f71deab80661e4742f376b1417414da5
#
_cell.length_a   1.000
_cell.length_b   1.000
_cell.length_c   1.000
_cell.angle_alpha   90.00
_cell.angle_beta   90.00
_cell.angle_gamma   90.00
#
_symmetry.space_group_name_H-M   'P 1'
#
loop_
_entity.id
_entity.type
_entity.pdbx_description
1 polymer ?
#
loop_
_entity_poly.entity_id
_entity_poly.type
_entity_poly.pdbx_seq_one_letter_code
_entity_poly.pdbx_strand_id
1 'polypeptide(L)'
;MLLLAFLLVATSCNTAKKTAEAEAAKKAAAAKAKPKPKKGDIQPYSKVVTKEAKTNEGLFKVHTLDGKYLYEIPDSLFDREMLMVTRIAKTASGIGFGGGKQNTQVLRWQKKDKKVILRVVSHSVVAADSLPVHEAVVNSNFEPVLYTFPIQAFSTDSTSTVIDATDLFEKDVKALGLPSSSRKRYKVSRMESDKSFIESIKSFPQNIEARHVKTYAASEAPSNSSTGTISIEINNSMVLLPEEPMKRRFFDERVGWFARGQVDYGLGNQRSKTLTFLDRWRLEVKDEDLEKFKNGELVEPKKQIVYYIDRATPEKWRKYIKQGVEDWQVAFEAAGFKNAIIAKDPPTVEEDPEWSPEDVRYSVVRYLASPIPNANGPHVSDPRSGEILESDINWYHNVMSLLRGWFFVQTAAINPEARSPEFKDEVMGRLIRFVSSHEVGHTLGLPHNMGSSCAYKVEDLRSAEF
;
A
#
# COMPACT_ATOMS: atom_id res chain seq x y z
N MET A 1 -0.90 -42.81 -88.89
CA MET A 1 -1.56 -41.89 -87.95
C MET A 1 -1.93 -42.57 -86.62
N LEU A 2 -1.05 -43.42 -86.04
CA LEU A 2 -1.39 -44.20 -84.81
C LEU A 2 -0.23 -44.21 -83.75
N LEU A 3 0.82 -43.44 -83.95
CA LEU A 3 1.98 -43.43 -83.02
C LEU A 3 2.09 -42.15 -82.14
N LEU A 4 1.23 -41.11 -82.32
CA LEU A 4 1.25 -39.89 -81.53
C LEU A 4 0.30 -39.86 -80.33
N ALA A 5 -0.63 -40.83 -80.25
CA ALA A 5 -1.67 -40.88 -79.21
C ALA A 5 -1.16 -41.57 -77.86
N PHE A 6 -0.05 -42.35 -77.94
CA PHE A 6 0.44 -43.07 -76.75
C PHE A 6 1.42 -42.31 -75.84
N LEU A 7 2.02 -41.23 -76.40
CA LEU A 7 2.95 -40.43 -75.59
C LEU A 7 2.25 -39.37 -74.69
N LEU A 8 1.03 -39.00 -74.98
CA LEU A 8 0.28 -37.99 -74.20
C LEU A 8 -0.39 -38.57 -72.93
N VAL A 9 -0.66 -39.89 -72.89
CA VAL A 9 -1.27 -40.51 -71.71
C VAL A 9 -0.24 -40.82 -70.63
N ALA A 10 1.04 -41.08 -70.94
CA ALA A 10 2.08 -41.38 -69.98
C ALA A 10 2.57 -40.12 -69.18
N THR A 11 2.48 -38.94 -69.79
CA THR A 11 2.83 -37.67 -69.15
C THR A 11 1.76 -37.14 -68.19
N SER A 12 0.45 -37.46 -68.53
CA SER A 12 -0.68 -37.08 -67.68
C SER A 12 -0.73 -37.85 -66.32
N CYS A 13 -0.38 -39.11 -66.31
CA CYS A 13 -0.38 -39.95 -65.09
C CYS A 13 0.76 -39.55 -64.11
N ASN A 14 1.91 -39.14 -64.59
CA ASN A 14 3.03 -38.73 -63.72
C ASN A 14 2.79 -37.36 -63.07
N THR A 15 2.09 -36.44 -63.74
CA THR A 15 1.75 -35.11 -63.18
C THR A 15 0.68 -35.22 -62.10
N ALA A 16 -0.35 -36.09 -62.32
CA ALA A 16 -1.42 -36.33 -61.36
C ALA A 16 -0.89 -37.02 -60.06
N LYS A 17 0.10 -37.93 -60.19
CA LYS A 17 0.73 -38.59 -59.04
C LYS A 17 1.62 -37.65 -58.23
N LYS A 18 2.37 -36.77 -58.86
CA LYS A 18 3.18 -35.72 -58.20
C LYS A 18 2.31 -34.67 -57.51
N THR A 19 1.16 -34.28 -58.09
CA THR A 19 0.23 -33.34 -57.43
C THR A 19 -0.48 -34.01 -56.25
N ALA A 20 -0.87 -35.26 -56.33
CA ALA A 20 -1.47 -36.01 -55.22
C ALA A 20 -0.48 -36.25 -54.06
N GLU A 21 0.80 -36.55 -54.35
CA GLU A 21 1.84 -36.67 -53.34
C GLU A 21 2.21 -35.32 -52.71
N ALA A 22 2.20 -34.23 -53.46
CA ALA A 22 2.41 -32.87 -52.95
C ALA A 22 1.22 -32.36 -52.08
N GLU A 23 -0.02 -32.71 -52.46
CA GLU A 23 -1.20 -32.43 -51.60
C GLU A 23 -1.25 -33.29 -50.34
N ALA A 24 -0.88 -34.60 -50.45
CA ALA A 24 -0.75 -35.45 -49.27
C ALA A 24 0.36 -34.99 -48.33
N ALA A 25 1.50 -34.54 -48.86
CA ALA A 25 2.59 -33.96 -48.07
C ALA A 25 2.18 -32.61 -47.41
N LYS A 26 1.43 -31.75 -48.12
CA LYS A 26 0.82 -30.53 -47.54
C LYS A 26 -0.21 -30.80 -46.44
N LYS A 27 -1.08 -31.83 -46.65
CA LYS A 27 -2.03 -32.28 -45.61
C LYS A 27 -1.32 -32.89 -44.41
N ALA A 28 -0.28 -33.69 -44.61
CA ALA A 28 0.51 -34.28 -43.54
C ALA A 28 1.34 -33.20 -42.77
N ALA A 29 1.85 -32.19 -43.47
CA ALA A 29 2.51 -31.01 -42.84
C ALA A 29 1.50 -30.11 -42.07
N ALA A 30 0.29 -29.93 -42.61
CA ALA A 30 -0.79 -29.21 -41.92
C ALA A 30 -1.33 -29.97 -40.69
N ALA A 31 -1.34 -31.30 -40.71
CA ALA A 31 -1.74 -32.14 -39.59
C ALA A 31 -0.68 -32.23 -38.48
N LYS A 32 0.59 -31.88 -38.78
CA LYS A 32 1.69 -31.79 -37.80
C LYS A 32 1.93 -30.35 -37.24
N ALA A 33 1.30 -29.36 -37.84
CA ALA A 33 1.35 -28.00 -37.29
C ALA A 33 0.40 -27.93 -36.10
N LYS A 34 0.93 -27.88 -34.88
CA LYS A 34 0.12 -27.52 -33.71
C LYS A 34 -0.61 -26.22 -34.04
N PRO A 35 -1.92 -26.15 -33.82
CA PRO A 35 -2.67 -24.92 -34.10
C PRO A 35 -1.98 -23.75 -33.41
N LYS A 36 -1.74 -22.64 -34.14
CA LYS A 36 -1.25 -21.41 -33.50
C LYS A 36 -2.25 -21.03 -32.41
N PRO A 37 -1.78 -20.78 -31.17
CA PRO A 37 -2.67 -20.44 -30.09
C PRO A 37 -3.49 -19.21 -30.48
N LYS A 38 -4.79 -19.27 -30.23
CA LYS A 38 -5.70 -18.15 -30.47
C LYS A 38 -5.42 -17.08 -29.40
N LYS A 39 -5.65 -15.81 -29.75
CA LYS A 39 -5.56 -14.72 -28.79
C LYS A 39 -6.49 -15.02 -27.59
N GLY A 40 -5.91 -15.16 -26.38
CA GLY A 40 -6.64 -15.52 -25.16
C GLY A 40 -6.47 -16.98 -24.70
N ASP A 41 -5.70 -17.83 -25.42
CA ASP A 41 -5.30 -19.13 -24.91
C ASP A 41 -4.11 -19.01 -23.97
N ILE A 42 -4.11 -19.82 -22.89
CA ILE A 42 -2.99 -19.91 -21.95
C ILE A 42 -1.75 -20.43 -22.68
N GLN A 43 -0.67 -19.69 -22.60
CA GLN A 43 0.57 -19.98 -23.31
C GLN A 43 1.55 -20.78 -22.42
N PRO A 44 2.52 -21.49 -23.01
CA PRO A 44 3.66 -22.01 -22.26
C PRO A 44 4.40 -20.87 -21.55
N TYR A 45 4.82 -21.09 -20.30
CA TYR A 45 5.48 -20.08 -19.45
C TYR A 45 6.63 -19.38 -20.17
N SER A 46 7.53 -20.14 -20.81
CA SER A 46 8.71 -19.59 -21.53
C SER A 46 8.38 -18.69 -22.73
N LYS A 47 7.13 -18.64 -23.16
CA LYS A 47 6.66 -17.72 -24.21
C LYS A 47 6.08 -16.44 -23.65
N VAL A 48 5.72 -16.41 -22.38
CA VAL A 48 5.15 -15.27 -21.67
C VAL A 48 6.24 -14.57 -20.86
N VAL A 49 6.97 -15.33 -20.06
CA VAL A 49 8.13 -14.86 -19.30
C VAL A 49 9.37 -15.39 -20.03
N THR A 50 9.91 -14.56 -20.92
CA THR A 50 11.09 -14.90 -21.71
C THR A 50 12.37 -14.62 -20.93
N LYS A 51 13.53 -14.98 -21.46
CA LYS A 51 14.83 -14.76 -20.82
C LYS A 51 15.20 -13.27 -20.71
N GLU A 52 14.58 -12.42 -21.51
CA GLU A 52 14.77 -10.97 -21.52
C GLU A 52 13.99 -10.27 -20.39
N ALA A 53 13.05 -10.98 -19.73
CA ALA A 53 12.26 -10.42 -18.65
C ALA A 53 13.14 -10.12 -17.43
N LYS A 54 13.03 -8.90 -16.91
CA LYS A 54 13.62 -8.52 -15.62
C LYS A 54 12.64 -8.89 -14.52
N THR A 55 13.09 -9.74 -13.59
CA THR A 55 12.25 -10.21 -12.49
C THR A 55 12.65 -9.56 -11.19
N ASN A 56 11.66 -9.04 -10.46
CA ASN A 56 11.78 -8.61 -9.07
C ASN A 56 10.98 -9.60 -8.20
N GLU A 57 11.65 -10.23 -7.25
CA GLU A 57 11.05 -11.23 -6.36
C GLU A 57 10.51 -10.61 -5.07
N GLY A 58 9.48 -11.21 -4.50
CA GLY A 58 8.84 -10.76 -3.27
C GLY A 58 7.53 -11.49 -3.04
N LEU A 59 6.49 -10.77 -2.63
CA LEU A 59 5.14 -11.30 -2.42
C LEU A 59 4.60 -11.99 -3.69
N PHE A 60 4.73 -11.32 -4.84
CA PHE A 60 4.60 -11.89 -6.17
C PHE A 60 5.95 -11.77 -6.88
N LYS A 61 6.20 -12.57 -7.91
CA LYS A 61 7.24 -12.20 -8.86
C LYS A 61 6.64 -11.18 -9.84
N VAL A 62 7.33 -10.08 -9.99
CA VAL A 62 6.97 -9.04 -10.96
C VAL A 62 7.98 -9.07 -12.09
N HIS A 63 7.52 -9.44 -13.29
CA HIS A 63 8.35 -9.47 -14.49
C HIS A 63 8.08 -8.25 -15.34
N THR A 64 9.14 -7.55 -15.72
CA THR A 64 9.09 -6.42 -16.66
C THR A 64 9.64 -6.87 -18.01
N LEU A 65 8.81 -6.80 -19.06
CA LEU A 65 9.16 -7.24 -20.40
C LEU A 65 8.44 -6.35 -21.44
N ASP A 66 9.17 -5.72 -22.34
CA ASP A 66 8.63 -4.89 -23.42
C ASP A 66 7.57 -3.87 -22.96
N GLY A 67 7.83 -3.18 -21.86
CA GLY A 67 6.93 -2.19 -21.25
C GLY A 67 5.74 -2.79 -20.52
N LYS A 68 5.65 -4.12 -20.42
CA LYS A 68 4.60 -4.81 -19.67
C LYS A 68 5.07 -5.21 -18.28
N TYR A 69 4.13 -5.23 -17.35
CA TYR A 69 4.32 -5.72 -15.99
C TYR A 69 3.46 -6.97 -15.77
N LEU A 70 4.12 -8.12 -15.70
CA LEU A 70 3.45 -9.38 -15.46
C LEU A 70 3.57 -9.75 -13.98
N TYR A 71 2.44 -10.11 -13.38
CA TYR A 71 2.39 -10.66 -12.02
C TYR A 71 2.36 -12.17 -12.09
N GLU A 72 3.33 -12.83 -11.49
CA GLU A 72 3.32 -14.26 -11.21
C GLU A 72 2.85 -14.43 -9.76
N ILE A 73 1.57 -14.74 -9.61
CA ILE A 73 0.88 -14.81 -8.32
C ILE A 73 0.95 -16.25 -7.83
N PRO A 74 1.60 -16.52 -6.65
CA PRO A 74 1.56 -17.83 -6.02
C PRO A 74 0.11 -18.29 -5.74
N ASP A 75 -0.17 -19.55 -6.01
CA ASP A 75 -1.53 -20.10 -5.83
C ASP A 75 -2.00 -20.04 -4.37
N SER A 76 -1.07 -20.05 -3.40
CA SER A 76 -1.35 -19.86 -1.97
C SER A 76 -1.85 -18.47 -1.60
N LEU A 77 -1.72 -17.48 -2.49
CA LEU A 77 -2.17 -16.11 -2.25
C LEU A 77 -3.53 -15.79 -2.87
N PHE A 78 -4.11 -16.73 -3.64
CA PHE A 78 -5.52 -16.60 -4.04
C PHE A 78 -6.40 -16.73 -2.80
N ASP A 79 -7.51 -15.99 -2.83
CA ASP A 79 -8.48 -15.84 -1.74
C ASP A 79 -7.90 -15.24 -0.43
N ARG A 80 -6.59 -14.92 -0.37
CA ARG A 80 -6.01 -14.11 0.70
C ARG A 80 -6.35 -12.64 0.49
N GLU A 81 -6.62 -11.94 1.58
CA GLU A 81 -6.94 -10.52 1.58
C GLU A 81 -5.70 -9.65 1.61
N MET A 82 -5.72 -8.59 0.82
CA MET A 82 -4.66 -7.60 0.72
C MET A 82 -5.24 -6.20 0.87
N LEU A 83 -4.54 -5.34 1.59
CA LEU A 83 -4.92 -3.94 1.76
C LEU A 83 -4.27 -3.09 0.69
N MET A 84 -5.05 -2.52 -0.23
CA MET A 84 -4.57 -1.56 -1.21
C MET A 84 -4.67 -0.15 -0.63
N VAL A 85 -3.53 0.48 -0.43
CA VAL A 85 -3.42 1.87 0.01
C VAL A 85 -2.96 2.73 -1.16
N THR A 86 -3.78 3.70 -1.55
CA THR A 86 -3.47 4.65 -2.62
C THR A 86 -2.99 5.96 -2.01
N ARG A 87 -1.79 6.41 -2.38
CA ARG A 87 -1.18 7.68 -1.94
C ARG A 87 -0.80 8.53 -3.16
N ILE A 88 -0.81 9.84 -3.00
CA ILE A 88 -0.14 10.73 -3.95
C ILE A 88 1.35 10.73 -3.58
N ALA A 89 2.20 10.18 -4.45
CA ALA A 89 3.64 10.17 -4.23
C ALA A 89 4.27 11.53 -4.55
N LYS A 90 3.89 12.09 -5.72
CA LYS A 90 4.30 13.44 -6.14
C LYS A 90 3.12 14.18 -6.76
N THR A 91 3.08 15.48 -6.59
CA THR A 91 2.00 16.32 -7.09
C THR A 91 2.54 17.61 -7.70
N ALA A 92 1.78 18.16 -8.64
CA ALA A 92 2.05 19.50 -9.14
C ALA A 92 1.76 20.56 -8.05
N SER A 93 2.39 21.71 -8.15
CA SER A 93 2.15 22.84 -7.25
C SER A 93 0.65 23.18 -7.20
N GLY A 94 0.13 23.46 -6.03
CA GLY A 94 -1.27 23.80 -5.79
C GLY A 94 -2.26 22.62 -5.66
N ILE A 95 -1.79 21.37 -5.79
CA ILE A 95 -2.64 20.15 -5.67
C ILE A 95 -2.43 19.41 -4.32
N GLY A 96 -1.99 20.10 -3.29
CA GLY A 96 -1.66 19.49 -2.02
C GLY A 96 -0.18 19.09 -1.95
N PHE A 97 0.12 17.94 -1.35
CA PHE A 97 1.50 17.49 -1.08
C PHE A 97 1.65 15.98 -1.26
N GLY A 98 2.87 15.51 -1.44
CA GLY A 98 3.20 14.08 -1.48
C GLY A 98 2.98 13.41 -0.11
N GLY A 99 2.79 12.09 -0.12
CA GLY A 99 2.52 11.26 1.06
C GLY A 99 1.02 11.16 1.43
N GLY A 100 0.16 12.03 0.91
CA GLY A 100 -1.25 12.07 1.24
C GLY A 100 -2.04 10.82 0.81
N LYS A 101 -2.60 10.09 1.77
CA LYS A 101 -3.47 8.95 1.54
C LYS A 101 -4.78 9.39 0.88
N GLN A 102 -5.16 8.74 -0.22
CA GLN A 102 -6.35 9.07 -1.00
C GLN A 102 -7.46 8.04 -0.83
N ASN A 103 -7.11 6.77 -0.85
CA ASN A 103 -8.06 5.67 -0.78
C ASN A 103 -7.42 4.45 -0.10
N THR A 104 -8.26 3.65 0.55
CA THR A 104 -7.86 2.38 1.15
C THR A 104 -8.96 1.37 0.89
N GLN A 105 -8.62 0.20 0.35
CA GLN A 105 -9.56 -0.86 0.01
C GLN A 105 -8.96 -2.22 0.35
N VAL A 106 -9.78 -3.15 0.82
CA VAL A 106 -9.37 -4.56 0.88
C VAL A 106 -9.64 -5.20 -0.47
N LEU A 107 -8.67 -5.88 -1.00
CA LEU A 107 -8.74 -6.59 -2.28
C LEU A 107 -8.49 -8.08 -2.08
N ARG A 108 -9.08 -8.88 -2.96
CA ARG A 108 -8.88 -10.32 -3.00
C ARG A 108 -8.73 -10.79 -4.43
N TRP A 109 -7.65 -11.54 -4.69
CA TRP A 109 -7.42 -12.21 -5.95
C TRP A 109 -8.18 -13.54 -5.98
N GLN A 110 -8.94 -13.76 -7.00
CA GLN A 110 -9.74 -15.00 -7.16
C GLN A 110 -9.51 -15.61 -8.52
N LYS A 111 -9.21 -16.90 -8.57
CA LYS A 111 -9.09 -17.64 -9.82
C LYS A 111 -10.45 -18.20 -10.25
N LYS A 112 -10.84 -17.94 -11.48
CA LYS A 112 -12.08 -18.48 -12.07
C LYS A 112 -11.87 -18.80 -13.54
N ASP A 113 -11.98 -20.07 -13.90
CA ASP A 113 -11.77 -20.58 -15.26
C ASP A 113 -10.41 -20.13 -15.84
N LYS A 114 -10.42 -19.39 -16.95
CA LYS A 114 -9.23 -18.84 -17.61
C LYS A 114 -8.91 -17.38 -17.19
N LYS A 115 -9.43 -16.92 -16.06
CA LYS A 115 -9.30 -15.55 -15.59
C LYS A 115 -8.90 -15.48 -14.13
N VAL A 116 -8.19 -14.42 -13.79
CA VAL A 116 -8.03 -13.93 -12.42
C VAL A 116 -8.92 -12.70 -12.25
N ILE A 117 -9.67 -12.67 -11.17
CA ILE A 117 -10.60 -11.60 -10.81
C ILE A 117 -10.03 -10.91 -9.58
N LEU A 118 -9.98 -9.59 -9.61
CA LEU A 118 -9.66 -8.76 -8.45
C LEU A 118 -10.95 -8.18 -7.90
N ARG A 119 -11.31 -8.57 -6.66
CA ARG A 119 -12.52 -8.11 -5.97
C ARG A 119 -12.21 -7.09 -4.90
N VAL A 120 -13.19 -6.26 -4.61
CA VAL A 120 -13.18 -5.38 -3.43
C VAL A 120 -13.95 -6.06 -2.32
N VAL A 121 -13.29 -6.26 -1.18
CA VAL A 121 -13.86 -6.85 0.02
C VAL A 121 -14.27 -5.75 1.00
N SER A 122 -15.42 -5.88 1.63
CA SER A 122 -15.89 -4.96 2.66
C SER A 122 -16.07 -5.65 3.99
N HIS A 123 -15.46 -5.10 5.02
CA HIS A 123 -15.62 -5.54 6.41
C HIS A 123 -16.54 -4.61 7.23
N SER A 124 -17.31 -3.76 6.56
CA SER A 124 -18.24 -2.84 7.25
C SER A 124 -19.45 -3.56 7.84
N VAL A 125 -19.84 -4.69 7.23
CA VAL A 125 -20.97 -5.53 7.68
C VAL A 125 -20.47 -6.96 7.79
N VAL A 126 -20.64 -7.58 8.94
CA VAL A 126 -20.09 -8.89 9.23
C VAL A 126 -21.08 -9.79 10.00
N ALA A 127 -20.84 -11.09 9.93
CA ALA A 127 -21.37 -12.11 10.83
C ALA A 127 -20.36 -13.27 10.85
N ALA A 128 -20.27 -13.98 11.96
CA ALA A 128 -19.43 -15.18 12.01
C ALA A 128 -19.91 -16.23 11.00
N ASP A 129 -18.98 -16.87 10.32
CA ASP A 129 -19.25 -17.88 9.28
C ASP A 129 -19.98 -19.11 9.79
N SER A 130 -19.84 -19.42 11.10
CA SER A 130 -20.56 -20.48 11.80
C SER A 130 -22.06 -20.17 12.02
N LEU A 131 -22.52 -18.96 11.75
CA LEU A 131 -23.90 -18.55 12.00
C LEU A 131 -24.74 -18.56 10.71
N PRO A 132 -25.99 -19.03 10.72
CA PRO A 132 -26.87 -19.01 9.53
C PRO A 132 -27.03 -17.63 8.90
N VAL A 133 -27.01 -16.56 9.68
CA VAL A 133 -27.13 -15.18 9.20
C VAL A 133 -25.93 -14.75 8.33
N HIS A 134 -24.80 -15.46 8.38
CA HIS A 134 -23.64 -15.19 7.54
C HIS A 134 -24.00 -15.26 6.05
N GLU A 135 -24.77 -16.24 5.63
CA GLU A 135 -25.24 -16.36 4.23
C GLU A 135 -26.05 -15.13 3.80
N ALA A 136 -26.92 -14.61 4.67
CA ALA A 136 -27.69 -13.40 4.40
C ALA A 136 -26.79 -12.17 4.27
N VAL A 137 -25.74 -12.06 5.11
CA VAL A 137 -24.74 -10.99 5.01
C VAL A 137 -23.99 -11.07 3.69
N VAL A 138 -23.51 -12.24 3.28
CA VAL A 138 -22.80 -12.43 2.00
C VAL A 138 -23.71 -12.09 0.81
N ASN A 139 -24.97 -12.54 0.83
CA ASN A 139 -25.92 -12.28 -0.25
C ASN A 139 -26.32 -10.81 -0.38
N SER A 140 -26.29 -10.06 0.74
CA SER A 140 -26.65 -8.63 0.77
C SER A 140 -25.44 -7.70 0.56
N ASN A 141 -24.22 -8.22 0.62
CA ASN A 141 -22.98 -7.44 0.51
C ASN A 141 -22.05 -8.06 -0.55
N PHE A 142 -22.57 -8.22 -1.76
CA PHE A 142 -21.81 -8.79 -2.87
C PHE A 142 -20.55 -7.98 -3.18
N GLU A 143 -19.43 -8.67 -3.27
CA GLU A 143 -18.10 -8.08 -3.50
C GLU A 143 -17.97 -7.58 -4.95
N PRO A 144 -17.81 -6.27 -5.19
CA PRO A 144 -17.63 -5.72 -6.52
C PRO A 144 -16.37 -6.26 -7.19
N VAL A 145 -16.44 -6.44 -8.50
CA VAL A 145 -15.28 -6.76 -9.33
C VAL A 145 -14.57 -5.46 -9.70
N LEU A 146 -13.34 -5.30 -9.23
CA LEU A 146 -12.50 -4.15 -9.58
C LEU A 146 -11.88 -4.29 -10.96
N TYR A 147 -11.32 -5.47 -11.25
CA TYR A 147 -10.67 -5.76 -12.52
C TYR A 147 -10.67 -7.26 -12.83
N THR A 148 -10.47 -7.61 -14.11
CA THR A 148 -10.34 -9.00 -14.56
C THR A 148 -9.16 -9.15 -15.51
N PHE A 149 -8.39 -10.21 -15.33
CA PHE A 149 -7.17 -10.49 -16.09
C PHE A 149 -7.29 -11.87 -16.76
N PRO A 150 -7.06 -11.97 -18.06
CA PRO A 150 -6.84 -13.27 -18.69
C PRO A 150 -5.58 -13.93 -18.11
N ILE A 151 -5.63 -15.21 -17.79
CA ILE A 151 -4.43 -15.98 -17.44
C ILE A 151 -3.56 -16.08 -18.68
N GLN A 152 -2.29 -15.65 -18.57
CA GLN A 152 -1.32 -15.69 -19.64
C GLN A 152 -0.59 -17.03 -19.69
N ALA A 153 -0.13 -17.50 -18.52
CA ALA A 153 0.58 -18.77 -18.35
C ALA A 153 0.42 -19.27 -16.90
N PHE A 154 0.82 -20.52 -16.67
CA PHE A 154 1.14 -21.04 -15.34
C PHE A 154 2.65 -21.18 -15.22
N SER A 155 3.21 -21.06 -14.01
CA SER A 155 4.63 -21.35 -13.74
C SER A 155 4.97 -22.77 -14.16
N THR A 156 6.28 -23.03 -14.35
CA THR A 156 6.74 -24.35 -14.85
C THR A 156 6.36 -25.50 -13.91
N ASP A 157 6.32 -25.22 -12.60
CA ASP A 157 5.91 -26.16 -11.55
C ASP A 157 4.40 -26.13 -11.26
N SER A 158 3.65 -25.27 -11.98
CA SER A 158 2.21 -25.06 -11.82
C SER A 158 1.76 -24.59 -10.44
N THR A 159 2.65 -23.93 -9.67
CA THR A 159 2.34 -23.38 -8.34
C THR A 159 1.96 -21.90 -8.37
N SER A 160 2.07 -21.26 -9.53
CA SER A 160 1.79 -19.84 -9.71
C SER A 160 1.08 -19.55 -11.02
N THR A 161 0.33 -18.46 -11.02
CA THR A 161 -0.48 -18.01 -12.17
C THR A 161 0.05 -16.66 -12.66
N VAL A 162 0.34 -16.55 -13.96
CA VAL A 162 0.86 -15.34 -14.61
C VAL A 162 -0.26 -14.55 -15.27
N ILE A 163 -0.36 -13.26 -14.95
CA ILE A 163 -1.29 -12.30 -15.55
C ILE A 163 -0.55 -11.05 -16.02
N ASP A 164 -1.11 -10.32 -16.97
CA ASP A 164 -0.63 -8.98 -17.37
C ASP A 164 -1.35 -7.92 -16.54
N ALA A 165 -0.64 -7.29 -15.60
CA ALA A 165 -1.17 -6.29 -14.67
C ALA A 165 -1.03 -4.85 -15.19
N THR A 166 -0.43 -4.63 -16.34
CA THR A 166 -0.11 -3.31 -16.91
C THR A 166 -1.33 -2.41 -16.96
N ASP A 167 -2.42 -2.89 -17.55
CA ASP A 167 -3.66 -2.14 -17.72
C ASP A 167 -4.31 -1.68 -16.39
N LEU A 168 -4.08 -2.39 -15.30
CA LEU A 168 -4.60 -2.02 -13.97
C LEU A 168 -4.09 -0.63 -13.55
N PHE A 169 -2.83 -0.35 -13.88
CA PHE A 169 -2.17 0.89 -13.48
C PHE A 169 -2.08 1.92 -14.62
N GLU A 170 -2.09 1.52 -15.88
CA GLU A 170 -2.08 2.46 -17.01
C GLU A 170 -3.45 3.03 -17.33
N LYS A 171 -4.53 2.25 -17.19
CA LYS A 171 -5.89 2.72 -17.44
C LYS A 171 -6.46 3.54 -16.29
N ASP A 172 -7.52 4.29 -16.56
CA ASP A 172 -8.21 5.10 -15.55
C ASP A 172 -9.10 4.25 -14.64
N VAL A 173 -8.47 3.39 -13.83
CA VAL A 173 -9.15 2.67 -12.76
C VAL A 173 -9.38 3.65 -11.61
N LYS A 174 -10.61 4.15 -11.46
CA LYS A 174 -10.96 5.22 -10.53
C LYS A 174 -10.54 4.94 -9.07
N ALA A 175 -10.59 3.69 -8.67
CA ALA A 175 -10.20 3.25 -7.33
C ALA A 175 -8.70 3.45 -7.04
N LEU A 176 -7.85 3.46 -8.08
CA LEU A 176 -6.39 3.56 -8.00
C LEU A 176 -5.87 4.90 -8.55
N GLY A 177 -6.75 5.87 -8.76
CA GLY A 177 -6.44 7.14 -9.37
C GLY A 177 -6.86 8.33 -8.53
N LEU A 178 -7.00 9.49 -9.19
CA LEU A 178 -7.44 10.72 -8.54
C LEU A 178 -8.87 10.56 -7.97
N PRO A 179 -9.10 10.89 -6.68
CA PRO A 179 -10.41 10.77 -6.06
C PRO A 179 -11.51 11.57 -6.76
N SER A 180 -12.75 11.11 -6.67
CA SER A 180 -13.90 11.77 -7.29
C SER A 180 -14.09 13.22 -6.83
N SER A 181 -13.78 13.54 -5.56
CA SER A 181 -13.81 14.90 -5.03
C SER A 181 -12.82 15.83 -5.72
N SER A 182 -11.58 15.37 -5.92
CA SER A 182 -10.54 16.12 -6.64
C SER A 182 -10.86 16.25 -8.12
N ARG A 183 -11.38 15.18 -8.76
CA ARG A 183 -11.86 15.24 -10.15
C ARG A 183 -12.95 16.29 -10.32
N LYS A 184 -13.92 16.36 -9.41
CA LYS A 184 -14.97 17.36 -9.42
C LYS A 184 -14.41 18.77 -9.19
N ARG A 185 -13.52 18.92 -8.20
CA ARG A 185 -12.89 20.22 -7.85
C ARG A 185 -12.13 20.84 -9.02
N TYR A 186 -11.35 20.04 -9.76
CA TYR A 186 -10.53 20.51 -10.86
C TYR A 186 -11.21 20.39 -12.23
N LYS A 187 -12.50 20.02 -12.25
CA LYS A 187 -13.29 19.77 -13.48
C LYS A 187 -12.54 18.86 -14.47
N VAL A 188 -12.11 17.71 -13.95
CA VAL A 188 -11.45 16.67 -14.75
C VAL A 188 -12.43 16.09 -15.76
N SER A 189 -12.11 16.12 -17.04
CA SER A 189 -12.92 15.55 -18.12
C SER A 189 -12.52 14.11 -18.45
N ARG A 190 -11.22 13.84 -18.61
CA ARG A 190 -10.68 12.52 -18.93
C ARG A 190 -9.24 12.38 -18.49
N MET A 191 -8.75 11.13 -18.45
CA MET A 191 -7.32 10.84 -18.37
C MET A 191 -6.71 10.88 -19.77
N GLU A 192 -5.51 11.44 -19.89
CA GLU A 192 -4.69 11.50 -21.11
C GLU A 192 -3.76 10.27 -21.11
N SER A 193 -4.14 9.23 -21.85
CA SER A 193 -3.42 7.95 -21.82
C SER A 193 -2.01 8.03 -22.40
N ASP A 194 -1.79 8.92 -23.38
CA ASP A 194 -0.49 9.18 -23.99
C ASP A 194 0.50 9.92 -23.08
N LYS A 195 -0.01 10.47 -21.98
CA LYS A 195 0.76 11.19 -20.94
C LYS A 195 0.70 10.49 -19.58
N SER A 196 0.26 9.24 -19.58
CA SER A 196 0.12 8.42 -18.36
C SER A 196 0.89 7.13 -18.55
N PHE A 197 1.69 6.75 -17.56
CA PHE A 197 2.59 5.59 -17.66
C PHE A 197 2.93 5.03 -16.29
N ILE A 198 3.41 3.78 -16.25
CA ILE A 198 3.95 3.16 -15.05
C ILE A 198 5.40 3.58 -14.88
N GLU A 199 5.74 4.16 -13.75
CA GLU A 199 7.11 4.52 -13.38
C GLU A 199 7.90 3.29 -12.90
N SER A 200 7.31 2.52 -12.00
CA SER A 200 7.88 1.27 -11.51
C SER A 200 6.85 0.41 -10.79
N ILE A 201 7.05 -0.91 -10.81
CA ILE A 201 6.38 -1.83 -9.89
C ILE A 201 7.45 -2.68 -9.21
N LYS A 202 7.46 -2.64 -7.87
CA LYS A 202 8.38 -3.41 -7.03
C LYS A 202 7.61 -4.34 -6.12
N SER A 203 8.15 -5.53 -5.91
CA SER A 203 7.63 -6.51 -4.96
C SER A 203 8.56 -6.59 -3.76
N PHE A 204 7.99 -6.54 -2.57
CA PHE A 204 8.65 -6.77 -1.29
C PHE A 204 8.06 -8.02 -0.65
N PRO A 205 8.66 -8.58 0.42
CA PRO A 205 8.17 -9.81 1.02
C PRO A 205 6.69 -9.80 1.47
N GLN A 206 6.13 -8.63 1.81
CA GLN A 206 4.77 -8.50 2.31
C GLN A 206 3.90 -7.50 1.53
N ASN A 207 4.46 -6.82 0.52
CA ASN A 207 3.71 -5.86 -0.28
C ASN A 207 4.24 -5.71 -1.71
N ILE A 208 3.40 -5.12 -2.55
CA ILE A 208 3.74 -4.70 -3.90
C ILE A 208 3.48 -3.22 -4.02
N GLU A 209 4.46 -2.49 -4.52
CA GLU A 209 4.43 -1.05 -4.72
C GLU A 209 4.37 -0.72 -6.21
N ALA A 210 3.27 -0.15 -6.66
CA ALA A 210 3.12 0.32 -8.02
C ALA A 210 3.10 1.85 -8.06
N ARG A 211 4.12 2.44 -8.68
CA ARG A 211 4.21 3.87 -8.96
C ARG A 211 3.87 4.15 -10.40
N HIS A 212 2.95 5.05 -10.63
CA HIS A 212 2.53 5.42 -11.96
C HIS A 212 2.12 6.89 -12.03
N VAL A 213 2.42 7.51 -13.16
CA VAL A 213 2.00 8.88 -13.46
C VAL A 213 0.64 8.83 -14.15
N LYS A 214 -0.29 9.64 -13.65
CA LYS A 214 -1.57 9.88 -14.33
C LYS A 214 -1.74 11.35 -14.65
N THR A 215 -2.03 11.63 -15.90
CA THR A 215 -2.30 12.96 -16.40
C THR A 215 -3.76 13.08 -16.78
N TYR A 216 -4.42 14.10 -16.28
CA TYR A 216 -5.83 14.34 -16.49
C TYR A 216 -6.04 15.68 -17.18
N ALA A 217 -6.88 15.73 -18.21
CA ALA A 217 -7.39 16.99 -18.77
C ALA A 217 -8.33 17.64 -17.76
N ALA A 218 -8.06 18.88 -17.37
CA ALA A 218 -8.75 19.60 -16.30
C ALA A 218 -8.87 21.09 -16.66
N SER A 219 -10.09 21.62 -16.69
CA SER A 219 -10.33 23.04 -17.01
C SER A 219 -9.98 23.99 -15.86
N GLU A 220 -9.87 23.47 -14.64
CA GLU A 220 -9.50 24.22 -13.42
C GLU A 220 -8.23 23.65 -12.77
N ALA A 221 -7.17 23.47 -13.60
CA ALA A 221 -5.87 23.04 -13.11
C ALA A 221 -5.24 24.14 -12.25
N PRO A 222 -4.88 23.89 -10.96
CA PRO A 222 -4.53 24.97 -10.03
C PRO A 222 -3.18 25.62 -10.29
N SER A 223 -2.23 24.94 -10.90
CA SER A 223 -0.85 25.45 -11.05
C SER A 223 -0.48 25.77 -12.49
N ASN A 224 -1.25 25.33 -13.46
CA ASN A 224 -0.93 25.54 -14.86
C ASN A 224 -2.17 25.50 -15.76
N SER A 225 -2.98 26.55 -15.67
CA SER A 225 -4.19 26.71 -16.49
C SER A 225 -3.89 26.70 -17.99
N SER A 226 -2.67 27.10 -18.41
CA SER A 226 -2.27 27.14 -19.82
C SER A 226 -2.09 25.76 -20.44
N THR A 227 -1.76 24.72 -19.66
CA THR A 227 -1.67 23.34 -20.15
C THR A 227 -3.00 22.61 -20.14
N GLY A 228 -3.96 23.06 -19.32
CA GLY A 228 -5.25 22.39 -19.13
C GLY A 228 -5.14 20.97 -18.60
N THR A 229 -4.02 20.61 -17.95
CA THR A 229 -3.76 19.26 -17.47
C THR A 229 -3.26 19.25 -16.02
N ILE A 230 -3.53 18.14 -15.32
CA ILE A 230 -2.99 17.82 -14.00
C ILE A 230 -2.22 16.51 -14.14
N SER A 231 -0.92 16.52 -13.83
CA SER A 231 -0.10 15.31 -13.71
C SER A 231 0.21 15.04 -12.25
N ILE A 232 -0.02 13.81 -11.81
CA ILE A 232 0.30 13.33 -10.45
C ILE A 232 0.97 11.97 -10.54
N GLU A 233 1.95 11.74 -9.67
CA GLU A 233 2.49 10.40 -9.43
C GLU A 233 1.71 9.78 -8.28
N ILE A 234 1.14 8.62 -8.52
CA ILE A 234 0.36 7.84 -7.55
C ILE A 234 1.19 6.63 -7.15
N ASN A 235 1.17 6.31 -5.87
CA ASN A 235 1.68 5.07 -5.32
C ASN A 235 0.52 4.20 -4.82
N ASN A 236 0.45 2.97 -5.32
CA ASN A 236 -0.48 1.96 -4.85
C ASN A 236 0.32 0.88 -4.11
N SER A 237 0.18 0.84 -2.79
CA SER A 237 0.75 -0.17 -1.92
C SER A 237 -0.27 -1.28 -1.70
N MET A 238 0.04 -2.51 -2.15
CA MET A 238 -0.79 -3.69 -1.94
C MET A 238 -0.14 -4.55 -0.86
N VAL A 239 -0.66 -4.48 0.35
CA VAL A 239 -0.12 -5.11 1.56
C VAL A 239 -0.86 -6.40 1.87
N LEU A 240 -0.14 -7.50 2.03
CA LEU A 240 -0.74 -8.77 2.48
C LEU A 240 -1.22 -8.65 3.92
N LEU A 241 -2.50 -8.89 4.16
CA LEU A 241 -3.04 -8.89 5.51
C LEU A 241 -2.63 -10.17 6.28
N PRO A 242 -2.40 -10.07 7.59
CA PRO A 242 -2.12 -11.23 8.43
C PRO A 242 -3.17 -12.33 8.23
N GLU A 243 -2.74 -13.59 8.25
CA GLU A 243 -3.66 -14.72 8.16
C GLU A 243 -4.60 -14.75 9.34
N GLU A 244 -4.04 -14.64 10.54
CA GLU A 244 -4.76 -14.53 11.80
C GLU A 244 -4.90 -13.06 12.22
N PRO A 245 -6.10 -12.43 12.07
CA PRO A 245 -6.33 -11.07 12.52
C PRO A 245 -6.06 -10.92 14.02
N MET A 246 -5.45 -9.79 14.40
CA MET A 246 -5.21 -9.48 15.81
C MET A 246 -6.53 -9.46 16.59
N LYS A 247 -6.50 -9.92 17.85
CA LYS A 247 -7.66 -9.81 18.75
C LYS A 247 -8.06 -8.35 18.93
N ARG A 248 -9.33 -8.03 18.64
CA ARG A 248 -9.89 -6.68 18.75
C ARG A 248 -9.88 -6.18 20.19
N ARG A 249 -9.66 -4.89 20.38
CA ARG A 249 -9.93 -4.19 21.64
C ARG A 249 -11.05 -3.19 21.39
N PHE A 250 -12.14 -3.30 22.15
CA PHE A 250 -13.28 -2.42 21.95
C PHE A 250 -12.98 -1.00 22.43
N PHE A 251 -13.61 -0.04 21.75
CA PHE A 251 -13.51 1.37 22.05
C PHE A 251 -14.25 1.70 23.35
N ASP A 252 -13.67 2.63 24.12
CA ASP A 252 -14.28 3.21 25.31
C ASP A 252 -14.17 4.72 25.23
N GLU A 253 -15.29 5.43 25.35
CA GLU A 253 -15.36 6.89 25.21
C GLU A 253 -14.51 7.65 26.23
N ARG A 254 -14.17 7.01 27.36
CA ARG A 254 -13.31 7.59 28.41
C ARG A 254 -11.85 7.69 27.97
N VAL A 255 -11.45 6.96 26.96
CA VAL A 255 -10.09 6.95 26.42
C VAL A 255 -10.14 7.28 24.93
N GLY A 256 -9.65 8.49 24.56
CA GLY A 256 -9.57 8.89 23.16
C GLY A 256 -8.62 7.98 22.38
N TRP A 257 -9.12 7.38 21.27
CA TRP A 257 -8.33 6.50 20.42
C TRP A 257 -8.89 6.51 18.99
N PHE A 258 -8.04 6.38 17.96
CA PHE A 258 -8.54 6.10 16.63
C PHE A 258 -9.22 4.74 16.61
N ALA A 259 -10.38 4.67 16.00
CA ALA A 259 -11.22 3.50 16.03
C ALA A 259 -11.98 3.32 14.72
N ARG A 260 -12.47 2.10 14.51
CA ARG A 260 -13.31 1.74 13.37
C ARG A 260 -14.52 0.95 13.81
N GLY A 261 -15.60 1.08 13.05
CA GLY A 261 -16.85 0.39 13.34
C GLY A 261 -17.17 -0.68 12.31
N GLN A 262 -17.79 -1.77 12.79
CA GLN A 262 -18.41 -2.79 11.95
C GLN A 262 -19.82 -3.06 12.44
N VAL A 263 -20.76 -3.24 11.52
CA VAL A 263 -22.12 -3.70 11.85
C VAL A 263 -22.10 -5.21 11.94
N ASP A 264 -22.33 -5.76 13.13
CA ASP A 264 -22.32 -7.20 13.38
C ASP A 264 -23.77 -7.72 13.52
N TYR A 265 -24.15 -8.61 12.62
CA TYR A 265 -25.44 -9.31 12.63
C TYR A 265 -25.43 -10.61 13.40
N GLY A 266 -24.26 -11.10 13.82
CA GLY A 266 -24.10 -12.32 14.60
C GLY A 266 -24.41 -12.18 16.08
N LEU A 267 -24.57 -10.95 16.56
CA LEU A 267 -24.90 -10.68 17.95
C LEU A 267 -26.39 -10.92 18.20
N GLY A 268 -26.82 -11.90 18.89
CA GLY A 268 -28.21 -12.28 19.18
C GLY A 268 -29.20 -11.17 19.58
N ASN A 269 -28.96 -9.94 19.20
CA ASN A 269 -29.80 -8.76 19.42
C ASN A 269 -30.92 -8.67 18.37
N GLN A 270 -32.08 -8.14 18.75
CA GLN A 270 -33.21 -7.90 17.82
C GLN A 270 -32.96 -6.74 16.83
N ARG A 271 -31.75 -6.16 16.83
CA ARG A 271 -31.27 -5.13 15.90
C ARG A 271 -29.78 -5.31 15.65
N SER A 272 -29.32 -4.90 14.50
CA SER A 272 -27.88 -4.82 14.24
C SER A 272 -27.21 -3.83 15.21
N LYS A 273 -25.99 -4.11 15.59
CA LYS A 273 -25.18 -3.25 16.45
C LYS A 273 -23.85 -2.95 15.77
N THR A 274 -23.45 -1.69 15.81
CA THR A 274 -22.10 -1.31 15.44
C THR A 274 -21.17 -1.61 16.61
N LEU A 275 -20.18 -2.45 16.34
CA LEU A 275 -19.04 -2.67 17.23
C LEU A 275 -17.93 -1.72 16.83
N THR A 276 -17.46 -0.91 17.77
CA THR A 276 -16.33 -0.01 17.57
C THR A 276 -15.11 -0.57 18.28
N PHE A 277 -13.96 -0.64 17.58
CA PHE A 277 -12.72 -1.17 18.12
C PHE A 277 -11.52 -0.32 17.68
N LEU A 278 -10.44 -0.39 18.48
CA LEU A 278 -9.30 0.50 18.38
C LEU A 278 -8.37 0.11 17.23
N ASP A 279 -7.73 1.12 16.60
CA ASP A 279 -6.53 0.94 15.81
C ASP A 279 -5.32 0.93 16.74
N ARG A 280 -4.54 -0.15 16.78
CA ARG A 280 -3.38 -0.29 17.68
C ARG A 280 -2.31 -1.23 17.12
N TRP A 281 -1.09 -1.10 17.57
CA TRP A 281 -0.04 -2.06 17.28
C TRP A 281 -0.29 -3.41 17.97
N ARG A 282 0.15 -4.50 17.32
CA ARG A 282 0.14 -5.84 17.90
C ARG A 282 1.37 -5.98 18.82
N LEU A 283 1.14 -5.79 20.11
CA LEU A 283 2.14 -6.08 21.14
C LEU A 283 1.74 -7.36 21.87
N GLU A 284 2.56 -8.39 21.72
CA GLU A 284 2.37 -9.71 22.31
C GLU A 284 3.61 -10.11 23.09
N VAL A 285 3.38 -10.78 24.21
CA VAL A 285 4.46 -11.35 25.04
C VAL A 285 4.98 -12.62 24.35
N LYS A 286 6.30 -12.83 24.35
CA LYS A 286 6.92 -14.09 23.91
C LYS A 286 6.50 -15.22 24.84
N ASP A 287 6.31 -16.42 24.31
CA ASP A 287 5.80 -17.55 25.11
C ASP A 287 6.71 -17.89 26.28
N GLU A 288 8.02 -17.77 26.09
CA GLU A 288 9.05 -17.94 27.14
C GLU A 288 9.05 -16.87 28.23
N ASP A 289 8.45 -15.70 28.00
CA ASP A 289 8.41 -14.59 28.93
C ASP A 289 7.05 -14.40 29.62
N LEU A 290 6.07 -15.28 29.34
CA LEU A 290 4.71 -15.16 29.89
C LEU A 290 4.67 -15.13 31.42
N GLU A 291 5.45 -15.97 32.10
CA GLU A 291 5.49 -16.01 33.57
C GLU A 291 6.17 -14.76 34.13
N LYS A 292 7.24 -14.26 33.53
CA LYS A 292 7.87 -13.00 33.93
C LYS A 292 6.87 -11.84 33.84
N PHE A 293 6.17 -11.74 32.70
CA PHE A 293 5.17 -10.70 32.47
C PHE A 293 4.03 -10.74 33.50
N LYS A 294 3.51 -11.95 33.83
CA LYS A 294 2.50 -12.12 34.84
C LYS A 294 2.97 -11.71 36.27
N ASN A 295 4.27 -11.87 36.53
CA ASN A 295 4.91 -11.43 37.77
C ASN A 295 5.23 -9.95 37.82
N GLY A 296 4.88 -9.18 36.76
CA GLY A 296 5.13 -7.73 36.67
C GLY A 296 6.53 -7.35 36.21
N GLU A 297 7.31 -8.29 35.70
CA GLU A 297 8.61 -8.00 35.11
C GLU A 297 8.46 -7.42 33.71
N LEU A 298 9.33 -6.48 33.35
CA LEU A 298 9.38 -5.91 32.00
C LEU A 298 9.95 -6.94 31.01
N VAL A 299 9.19 -7.21 29.93
CA VAL A 299 9.60 -8.11 28.87
C VAL A 299 9.67 -7.40 27.51
N GLU A 300 10.41 -7.95 26.55
CA GLU A 300 10.37 -7.47 25.18
C GLU A 300 9.16 -8.03 24.43
N PRO A 301 8.49 -7.25 23.56
CA PRO A 301 7.42 -7.77 22.73
C PRO A 301 7.96 -8.78 21.70
N LYS A 302 7.08 -9.67 21.18
CA LYS A 302 7.41 -10.55 20.04
C LYS A 302 7.92 -9.77 18.83
N LYS A 303 7.34 -8.59 18.57
CA LYS A 303 7.74 -7.67 17.50
C LYS A 303 7.82 -6.25 18.05
N GLN A 304 8.99 -5.64 17.92
CA GLN A 304 9.19 -4.23 18.28
C GLN A 304 8.57 -3.30 17.25
N ILE A 305 8.14 -2.12 17.68
CA ILE A 305 7.77 -1.00 16.82
C ILE A 305 9.06 -0.27 16.44
N VAL A 306 9.46 -0.32 15.17
CA VAL A 306 10.73 0.26 14.71
C VAL A 306 10.45 1.36 13.71
N TYR A 307 10.95 2.57 14.00
CA TYR A 307 10.94 3.69 13.07
C TYR A 307 12.32 3.92 12.49
N TYR A 308 12.40 3.96 11.17
CA TYR A 308 13.61 4.37 10.46
C TYR A 308 13.54 5.88 10.15
N ILE A 309 14.68 6.57 10.29
CA ILE A 309 14.78 7.98 9.93
C ILE A 309 15.20 8.07 8.46
N ASP A 310 14.42 8.77 7.64
CA ASP A 310 14.73 8.94 6.21
C ASP A 310 16.16 9.44 5.99
N ARG A 311 16.86 8.88 4.99
CA ARG A 311 18.21 9.32 4.59
C ARG A 311 18.27 10.81 4.23
N ALA A 312 17.17 11.38 3.71
CA ALA A 312 17.05 12.79 3.38
C ALA A 312 16.98 13.71 4.61
N THR A 313 16.80 13.17 5.82
CA THR A 313 16.74 13.97 7.05
C THR A 313 18.10 14.59 7.34
N PRO A 314 18.21 15.93 7.52
CA PRO A 314 19.46 16.59 7.91
C PRO A 314 20.03 15.97 9.19
N GLU A 315 21.33 15.63 9.16
CA GLU A 315 21.99 14.87 10.23
C GLU A 315 21.81 15.49 11.62
N LYS A 316 21.94 16.82 11.71
CA LYS A 316 21.79 17.55 12.97
C LYS A 316 20.42 17.39 13.65
N TRP A 317 19.36 17.01 12.89
CA TRP A 317 18.01 16.82 13.42
C TRP A 317 17.68 15.36 13.76
N ARG A 318 18.39 14.39 13.20
CA ARG A 318 18.11 12.96 13.38
C ARG A 318 18.05 12.54 14.85
N LYS A 319 19.00 13.01 15.68
CA LYS A 319 19.04 12.68 17.11
C LYS A 319 17.76 13.10 17.85
N TYR A 320 17.21 14.28 17.51
CA TYR A 320 16.02 14.80 18.17
C TYR A 320 14.74 14.08 17.72
N ILE A 321 14.68 13.74 16.44
CA ILE A 321 13.56 12.92 15.91
C ILE A 321 13.57 11.53 16.56
N LYS A 322 14.73 10.88 16.65
CA LYS A 322 14.86 9.58 17.34
C LYS A 322 14.44 9.67 18.80
N GLN A 323 14.90 10.67 19.51
CA GLN A 323 14.49 10.90 20.90
C GLN A 323 12.96 11.04 21.03
N GLY A 324 12.30 11.78 20.12
CA GLY A 324 10.84 11.93 20.14
C GLY A 324 10.10 10.62 19.89
N VAL A 325 10.65 9.72 19.07
CA VAL A 325 10.11 8.35 18.90
C VAL A 325 10.26 7.55 20.21
N GLU A 326 11.43 7.61 20.83
CA GLU A 326 11.79 6.81 21.99
C GLU A 326 11.18 7.34 23.30
N ASP A 327 10.71 8.59 23.34
CA ASP A 327 9.99 9.17 24.49
C ASP A 327 8.76 8.34 24.90
N TRP A 328 8.17 7.59 23.99
CA TRP A 328 7.04 6.70 24.26
C TRP A 328 7.41 5.41 25.00
N GLN A 329 8.71 5.10 25.14
CA GLN A 329 9.15 3.90 25.83
C GLN A 329 8.62 3.82 27.27
N VAL A 330 8.55 4.96 27.96
CA VAL A 330 8.01 5.06 29.34
C VAL A 330 6.56 4.55 29.41
N ALA A 331 5.72 4.88 28.40
CA ALA A 331 4.35 4.41 28.33
C ALA A 331 4.27 2.88 28.10
N PHE A 332 5.17 2.34 27.28
CA PHE A 332 5.25 0.91 27.05
C PHE A 332 5.78 0.14 28.27
N GLU A 333 6.72 0.72 29.03
CA GLU A 333 7.19 0.14 30.29
C GLU A 333 6.08 0.10 31.36
N ALA A 334 5.26 1.15 31.43
CA ALA A 334 4.08 1.14 32.29
C ALA A 334 3.06 0.05 31.86
N ALA A 335 3.09 -0.37 30.59
CA ALA A 335 2.28 -1.50 30.07
C ALA A 335 2.98 -2.87 30.17
N GLY A 336 4.19 -2.93 30.77
CA GLY A 336 4.95 -4.16 30.97
C GLY A 336 5.97 -4.52 29.88
N PHE A 337 6.21 -3.61 28.90
CA PHE A 337 7.12 -3.88 27.79
C PHE A 337 8.34 -2.96 27.80
N LYS A 338 9.55 -3.52 27.89
CA LYS A 338 10.81 -2.82 27.63
C LYS A 338 11.19 -2.91 26.15
N ASN A 339 11.93 -1.93 25.63
CA ASN A 339 12.38 -1.89 24.25
C ASN A 339 11.24 -2.08 23.21
N ALA A 340 10.04 -1.60 23.53
CA ALA A 340 8.87 -1.83 22.68
C ALA A 340 8.87 -0.94 21.43
N ILE A 341 9.41 0.28 21.54
CA ILE A 341 9.54 1.23 20.44
C ILE A 341 10.98 1.73 20.35
N ILE A 342 11.53 1.75 19.13
CA ILE A 342 12.90 2.19 18.88
C ILE A 342 12.99 2.96 17.57
N ALA A 343 13.99 3.86 17.49
CA ALA A 343 14.30 4.59 16.28
C ALA A 343 15.70 4.21 15.76
N LYS A 344 15.82 4.00 14.46
CA LYS A 344 17.07 3.58 13.78
C LYS A 344 17.37 4.49 12.61
N ASP A 345 18.66 4.63 12.28
CA ASP A 345 19.06 5.08 10.96
C ASP A 345 18.85 3.93 9.96
N PRO A 346 18.50 4.22 8.71
CA PRO A 346 18.36 3.18 7.70
C PRO A 346 19.75 2.56 7.42
N PRO A 347 19.82 1.30 7.02
CA PRO A 347 21.07 0.71 6.60
C PRO A 347 21.67 1.48 5.43
N THR A 348 22.99 1.49 5.31
CA THR A 348 23.65 2.05 4.12
C THR A 348 23.33 1.19 2.88
N VAL A 349 23.65 1.71 1.69
CA VAL A 349 23.44 0.95 0.44
C VAL A 349 24.34 -0.28 0.39
N GLU A 350 25.51 -0.21 1.06
CA GLU A 350 26.47 -1.31 1.16
C GLU A 350 25.99 -2.40 2.12
N GLU A 351 25.30 -2.02 3.22
CA GLU A 351 24.76 -2.98 4.20
C GLU A 351 23.51 -3.69 3.70
N ASP A 352 22.62 -2.95 3.04
CA ASP A 352 21.38 -3.50 2.45
C ASP A 352 21.00 -2.70 1.20
N PRO A 353 21.41 -3.16 0.00
CA PRO A 353 21.10 -2.51 -1.26
C PRO A 353 19.60 -2.59 -1.63
N GLU A 354 18.87 -3.55 -1.08
CA GLU A 354 17.43 -3.76 -1.34
C GLU A 354 16.55 -3.03 -0.35
N TRP A 355 17.10 -2.45 0.73
CA TRP A 355 16.32 -1.70 1.69
C TRP A 355 15.57 -0.53 1.04
N SER A 356 14.29 -0.45 1.32
CA SER A 356 13.43 0.59 0.79
C SER A 356 12.45 1.09 1.86
N PRO A 357 12.20 2.40 1.93
CA PRO A 357 11.15 2.94 2.78
C PRO A 357 9.74 2.57 2.28
N GLU A 358 9.62 1.94 1.12
CA GLU A 358 8.36 1.45 0.57
C GLU A 358 8.04 0.01 1.01
N ASP A 359 8.97 -0.67 1.67
CA ASP A 359 8.72 -2.00 2.23
C ASP A 359 7.89 -1.87 3.51
N VAL A 360 6.69 -2.42 3.48
CA VAL A 360 5.71 -2.32 4.59
C VAL A 360 6.21 -2.88 5.93
N ARG A 361 7.30 -3.65 5.91
CA ARG A 361 7.93 -4.14 7.14
C ARG A 361 8.58 -3.02 7.96
N TYR A 362 8.78 -1.85 7.36
CA TYR A 362 9.46 -0.70 7.97
C TYR A 362 8.49 0.47 8.08
N SER A 363 8.46 1.10 9.25
CA SER A 363 7.84 2.42 9.42
C SER A 363 8.92 3.48 9.33
N VAL A 364 8.64 4.58 8.62
CA VAL A 364 9.66 5.58 8.29
C VAL A 364 9.18 6.99 8.67
N VAL A 365 10.07 7.78 9.29
CA VAL A 365 9.89 9.23 9.38
C VAL A 365 10.43 9.83 8.09
N ARG A 366 9.54 10.11 7.14
CA ARG A 366 9.86 10.62 5.79
C ARG A 366 10.11 12.11 5.82
N TYR A 367 11.28 12.54 5.36
CA TYR A 367 11.62 13.96 5.28
C TYR A 367 11.27 14.54 3.91
N LEU A 368 10.34 15.48 3.90
CA LEU A 368 9.78 16.05 2.67
C LEU A 368 10.15 17.53 2.54
N ALA A 369 10.83 17.90 1.45
CA ALA A 369 11.14 19.28 1.11
C ALA A 369 9.88 20.01 0.64
N SER A 370 9.08 20.51 1.58
CA SER A 370 7.81 21.17 1.32
C SER A 370 7.71 22.47 2.11
N PRO A 371 7.09 23.55 1.55
CA PRO A 371 6.82 24.78 2.26
C PRO A 371 5.69 24.65 3.30
N ILE A 372 5.03 23.50 3.39
CA ILE A 372 3.92 23.27 4.32
C ILE A 372 4.43 23.28 5.75
N PRO A 373 3.93 24.20 6.61
CA PRO A 373 4.35 24.28 8.01
C PRO A 373 3.56 23.26 8.86
N ASN A 374 3.82 21.96 8.64
CA ASN A 374 3.13 20.86 9.33
C ASN A 374 3.98 19.59 9.36
N ALA A 375 3.50 18.60 10.11
CA ALA A 375 3.85 17.19 10.03
C ALA A 375 2.55 16.37 10.16
N ASN A 376 2.54 15.10 9.86
CA ASN A 376 1.43 14.22 10.18
C ASN A 376 1.90 12.77 10.35
N GLY A 377 1.29 12.06 11.30
CA GLY A 377 1.55 10.65 11.61
C GLY A 377 0.36 9.76 11.24
N PRO A 378 0.10 9.49 9.94
CA PRO A 378 -0.92 8.53 9.55
C PRO A 378 -0.48 7.11 9.86
N HIS A 379 -1.44 6.20 9.99
CA HIS A 379 -1.18 4.77 10.05
C HIS A 379 -2.03 3.99 9.06
N VAL A 380 -1.57 2.80 8.74
CA VAL A 380 -2.27 1.81 7.92
C VAL A 380 -2.64 0.64 8.80
N SER A 381 -3.92 0.32 8.87
CA SER A 381 -4.40 -0.73 9.76
C SER A 381 -5.34 -1.72 9.06
N ASP A 382 -5.28 -2.96 9.51
CA ASP A 382 -6.15 -4.05 9.10
C ASP A 382 -7.61 -3.75 9.50
N PRO A 383 -8.54 -3.60 8.53
CA PRO A 383 -9.92 -3.25 8.84
C PRO A 383 -10.68 -4.35 9.59
N ARG A 384 -10.16 -5.57 9.64
CA ARG A 384 -10.77 -6.70 10.36
C ARG A 384 -10.54 -6.62 11.87
N SER A 385 -9.39 -6.03 12.29
CA SER A 385 -8.92 -6.11 13.68
C SER A 385 -8.50 -4.77 14.29
N GLY A 386 -8.20 -3.76 13.45
CA GLY A 386 -7.55 -2.51 13.87
C GLY A 386 -6.06 -2.65 14.10
N GLU A 387 -5.42 -3.77 13.70
CA GLU A 387 -3.97 -3.90 13.80
C GLU A 387 -3.26 -2.88 12.90
N ILE A 388 -2.41 -2.05 13.49
CA ILE A 388 -1.54 -1.15 12.73
C ILE A 388 -0.41 -1.99 12.12
N LEU A 389 -0.34 -1.97 10.79
CA LEU A 389 0.61 -2.77 10.00
C LEU A 389 1.90 -2.01 9.73
N GLU A 390 1.77 -0.72 9.41
CA GLU A 390 2.86 0.22 9.19
C GLU A 390 2.39 1.64 9.46
N SER A 391 3.35 2.56 9.66
CA SER A 391 3.06 3.98 9.77
C SER A 391 4.24 4.81 9.28
N ASP A 392 4.00 5.60 8.25
CA ASP A 392 4.96 6.58 7.76
C ASP A 392 4.59 7.98 8.24
N ILE A 393 5.48 8.61 8.99
CA ILE A 393 5.32 10.00 9.42
C ILE A 393 5.80 10.91 8.30
N ASN A 394 4.94 11.79 7.80
CA ASN A 394 5.33 12.80 6.83
C ASN A 394 5.86 14.03 7.59
N TRP A 395 7.16 14.22 7.52
CA TRP A 395 7.87 15.35 8.13
C TRP A 395 8.18 16.41 7.07
N TYR A 396 7.43 17.50 7.03
CA TYR A 396 7.69 18.58 6.09
C TYR A 396 8.77 19.52 6.64
N HIS A 397 9.75 19.90 5.81
CA HIS A 397 10.86 20.78 6.20
C HIS A 397 10.38 22.03 6.95
N ASN A 398 9.31 22.64 6.46
CA ASN A 398 8.81 23.91 6.97
C ASN A 398 8.03 23.81 8.31
N VAL A 399 7.90 22.63 8.89
CA VAL A 399 7.39 22.47 10.28
C VAL A 399 8.21 23.29 11.27
N MET A 400 9.51 23.47 11.01
CA MET A 400 10.38 24.30 11.84
C MET A 400 9.93 25.77 11.90
N SER A 401 9.34 26.30 10.82
CA SER A 401 8.76 27.64 10.82
C SER A 401 7.52 27.72 11.73
N LEU A 402 6.68 26.68 11.72
CA LEU A 402 5.54 26.57 12.63
C LEU A 402 5.99 26.53 14.09
N LEU A 403 6.97 25.69 14.40
CA LEU A 403 7.54 25.52 15.73
C LEU A 403 8.12 26.84 16.27
N ARG A 404 8.85 27.55 15.44
CA ARG A 404 9.40 28.86 15.79
C ARG A 404 8.28 29.85 16.12
N GLY A 405 7.22 29.90 15.27
CA GLY A 405 6.07 30.77 15.50
C GLY A 405 5.34 30.44 16.81
N TRP A 406 5.08 29.18 17.07
CA TRP A 406 4.43 28.75 18.31
C TRP A 406 5.27 29.08 19.56
N PHE A 407 6.56 28.75 19.54
CA PHE A 407 7.44 28.99 20.66
C PHE A 407 7.58 30.50 20.96
N PHE A 408 7.70 31.33 19.92
CA PHE A 408 7.70 32.78 20.06
C PHE A 408 6.40 33.28 20.68
N VAL A 409 5.24 32.96 20.10
CA VAL A 409 3.94 33.51 20.57
C VAL A 409 3.62 33.07 21.99
N GLN A 410 3.93 31.82 22.35
CA GLN A 410 3.56 31.29 23.65
C GLN A 410 4.54 31.60 24.76
N THR A 411 5.82 31.79 24.46
CA THR A 411 6.84 31.84 25.52
C THR A 411 7.74 33.08 25.50
N ALA A 412 7.76 33.89 24.43
CA ALA A 412 8.71 35.01 24.30
C ALA A 412 8.58 36.07 25.41
N ALA A 413 7.40 36.18 26.03
CA ALA A 413 7.22 37.10 27.15
C ALA A 413 8.13 36.77 28.34
N ILE A 414 8.38 35.48 28.60
CA ILE A 414 9.09 34.97 29.76
C ILE A 414 10.40 34.25 29.42
N ASN A 415 10.54 33.77 28.16
CA ASN A 415 11.71 33.01 27.71
C ASN A 415 12.55 33.81 26.70
N PRO A 416 13.76 34.25 27.04
CA PRO A 416 14.64 34.97 26.13
C PRO A 416 15.05 34.17 24.90
N GLU A 417 15.14 32.80 24.98
CA GLU A 417 15.51 31.94 23.85
C GLU A 417 14.49 32.03 22.71
N ALA A 418 13.21 32.29 23.02
CA ALA A 418 12.16 32.45 22.04
C ALA A 418 12.20 33.75 21.24
N ARG A 419 13.00 34.74 21.66
CA ARG A 419 13.02 36.10 21.07
C ARG A 419 14.00 36.24 19.91
N SER A 420 14.86 35.23 19.68
CA SER A 420 15.81 35.25 18.57
C SER A 420 15.11 35.01 17.23
N PRO A 421 15.46 35.71 16.15
CA PRO A 421 14.98 35.42 14.81
C PRO A 421 15.44 34.03 14.31
N GLU A 422 16.59 33.55 14.78
CA GLU A 422 17.12 32.21 14.56
C GLU A 422 17.38 31.53 15.90
N PHE A 423 16.87 30.30 16.06
CA PHE A 423 17.12 29.55 17.28
C PHE A 423 18.43 28.77 17.17
N LYS A 424 19.10 28.62 18.33
CA LYS A 424 20.19 27.63 18.41
C LYS A 424 19.69 26.26 18.09
N ASP A 425 20.56 25.41 17.53
CA ASP A 425 20.20 24.03 17.13
C ASP A 425 19.61 23.21 18.30
N GLU A 426 20.05 23.45 19.53
CA GLU A 426 19.53 22.78 20.72
C GLU A 426 18.08 23.21 21.05
N VAL A 427 17.74 24.48 20.84
CA VAL A 427 16.38 24.99 21.06
C VAL A 427 15.45 24.43 20.00
N MET A 428 15.81 24.53 18.71
CA MET A 428 15.04 23.97 17.61
C MET A 428 14.93 22.46 17.74
N GLY A 429 16.00 21.78 18.16
CA GLY A 429 16.02 20.33 18.36
C GLY A 429 15.03 19.86 19.43
N ARG A 430 14.90 20.58 20.54
CA ARG A 430 13.88 20.29 21.58
C ARG A 430 12.46 20.41 21.01
N LEU A 431 12.21 21.42 20.17
CA LEU A 431 10.91 21.61 19.51
C LEU A 431 10.63 20.51 18.48
N ILE A 432 11.66 20.08 17.73
CA ILE A 432 11.59 18.94 16.79
C ILE A 432 11.26 17.65 17.56
N ARG A 433 11.94 17.38 18.71
CA ARG A 433 11.64 16.23 19.57
C ARG A 433 10.18 16.23 20.02
N PHE A 434 9.66 17.38 20.44
CA PHE A 434 8.26 17.53 20.84
C PHE A 434 7.29 17.12 19.72
N VAL A 435 7.47 17.65 18.49
CA VAL A 435 6.59 17.29 17.36
C VAL A 435 6.81 15.85 16.96
N SER A 436 8.04 15.33 16.96
CA SER A 436 8.31 13.92 16.69
C SER A 436 7.52 13.01 17.65
N SER A 437 7.57 13.30 18.95
CA SER A 437 6.79 12.55 19.93
C SER A 437 5.27 12.68 19.70
N HIS A 438 4.79 13.87 19.32
CA HIS A 438 3.39 14.12 18.99
C HIS A 438 2.91 13.28 17.78
N GLU A 439 3.65 13.30 16.67
CA GLU A 439 3.31 12.53 15.47
C GLU A 439 3.37 11.01 15.72
N VAL A 440 4.35 10.56 16.50
CA VAL A 440 4.40 9.15 16.95
C VAL A 440 3.15 8.80 17.75
N GLY A 441 2.67 9.68 18.62
CA GLY A 441 1.40 9.47 19.34
C GLY A 441 0.24 9.16 18.40
N HIS A 442 0.12 9.88 17.28
CA HIS A 442 -0.89 9.58 16.27
C HIS A 442 -0.68 8.21 15.62
N THR A 443 0.54 7.82 15.38
CA THR A 443 0.87 6.51 14.81
C THR A 443 0.64 5.34 15.77
N LEU A 444 0.56 5.63 17.08
CA LEU A 444 0.18 4.64 18.10
C LEU A 444 -1.33 4.47 18.24
N GLY A 445 -2.12 5.35 17.63
CA GLY A 445 -3.58 5.33 17.65
C GLY A 445 -4.24 6.49 18.42
N LEU A 446 -3.48 7.47 18.90
CA LEU A 446 -4.00 8.57 19.71
C LEU A 446 -4.42 9.76 18.83
N PRO A 447 -5.70 10.18 18.83
CA PRO A 447 -6.14 11.44 18.23
C PRO A 447 -5.81 12.62 19.15
N HIS A 448 -6.01 13.84 18.66
CA HIS A 448 -5.98 15.03 19.52
C HIS A 448 -7.01 14.95 20.65
N ASN A 449 -6.58 15.22 21.87
CA ASN A 449 -7.47 15.33 23.03
C ASN A 449 -7.70 16.79 23.38
N MET A 450 -8.70 17.42 22.74
CA MET A 450 -9.02 18.84 22.98
C MET A 450 -9.60 19.09 24.37
N GLY A 451 -10.10 18.05 25.06
CA GLY A 451 -10.63 18.15 26.42
C GLY A 451 -9.57 18.18 27.52
N SER A 452 -8.32 17.77 27.23
CA SER A 452 -7.27 17.68 28.25
C SER A 452 -6.91 19.02 28.88
N SER A 453 -6.97 20.12 28.10
CA SER A 453 -6.66 21.47 28.60
C SER A 453 -7.67 21.98 29.64
N CYS A 454 -8.84 21.37 29.75
CA CYS A 454 -9.86 21.71 30.75
C CYS A 454 -9.79 20.80 31.99
N ALA A 455 -8.96 19.76 31.97
CA ALA A 455 -8.89 18.76 33.05
C ALA A 455 -8.14 19.29 34.28
N TYR A 456 -7.29 20.28 34.11
CA TYR A 456 -6.43 20.84 35.16
C TYR A 456 -6.64 22.35 35.28
N LYS A 457 -6.51 22.87 36.50
CA LYS A 457 -6.57 24.30 36.74
C LYS A 457 -5.27 24.95 36.25
N VAL A 458 -5.35 26.22 35.85
CA VAL A 458 -4.16 26.99 35.39
C VAL A 458 -3.09 27.06 36.45
N GLU A 459 -3.50 27.16 37.73
CA GLU A 459 -2.60 27.20 38.89
C GLU A 459 -1.81 25.90 39.00
N ASP A 460 -2.45 24.75 38.80
CA ASP A 460 -1.80 23.43 38.86
C ASP A 460 -0.74 23.33 37.76
N LEU A 461 -1.09 23.71 36.49
CA LEU A 461 -0.17 23.72 35.35
C LEU A 461 1.05 24.63 35.51
N ARG A 462 0.99 25.58 36.45
CA ARG A 462 2.09 26.48 36.79
C ARG A 462 2.90 26.03 38.00
N SER A 463 2.46 25.01 38.67
CA SER A 463 3.19 24.42 39.81
C SER A 463 4.43 23.68 39.31
N ALA A 464 5.51 23.77 40.06
CA ALA A 464 6.72 22.98 39.82
C ALA A 464 6.54 21.50 40.22
N GLU A 465 5.47 21.19 40.95
CA GLU A 465 5.13 19.84 41.44
C GLU A 465 4.17 19.10 40.51
N PHE A 466 3.65 19.77 39.47
CA PHE A 466 2.69 19.19 38.51
C PHE A 466 3.34 18.14 37.62
#